data_d95742b9e770f7c14b3f5e449d4e39f0
#
_entry.id   d95742b9e770f7c14b3f5e449d4e39f0
#
_cell.length_a   1.000
_cell.length_b   1.000
_cell.length_c   1.000
_cell.angle_alpha   90.00
_cell.angle_beta   90.00
_cell.angle_gamma   90.00
#
_symmetry.space_group_name_H-M   'P 1'
#
loop_
_entity.id
_entity.type
_entity.pdbx_description
1 polymer ?
#
loop_
_entity_poly.entity_id
_entity_poly.type
_entity_poly.pdbx_seq_one_letter_code
_entity_poly.pdbx_strand_id
1 'polypeptide(L)'
;MDFQQGLISTVHDYSLGNHNAIAFNQELGQRPTTLLIPCLMEEFSRPALTLIRDTLAPLTGLSSLVIALAAENAEDVAAAEAFFAGMPFPVHVHWTNGPAVRELLESVGNLDLDVTGPPGKGWAVWQGLGVACQDAE
;
A
#
# COMPACT_ATOMS: atom_id res chain seq x y z
N MET A 1 10.87 -19.23 -29.66
CA MET A 1 11.22 -20.22 -28.62
C MET A 1 10.09 -20.15 -27.59
N ASP A 2 9.20 -21.14 -27.63
CA ASP A 2 8.07 -21.18 -26.72
C ASP A 2 8.58 -21.62 -25.35
N PHE A 3 8.39 -20.77 -24.35
CA PHE A 3 8.69 -21.11 -22.98
C PHE A 3 7.64 -22.12 -22.49
N GLN A 4 8.00 -23.39 -22.43
CA GLN A 4 7.16 -24.40 -21.80
C GLN A 4 7.45 -24.40 -20.31
N GLN A 5 6.53 -23.86 -19.53
CA GLN A 5 6.56 -23.99 -18.09
C GLN A 5 6.14 -25.42 -17.72
N GLY A 6 6.98 -26.13 -16.97
CA GLY A 6 6.62 -27.43 -16.42
C GLY A 6 5.41 -27.35 -15.48
N LEU A 7 4.79 -28.49 -15.21
CA LEU A 7 3.68 -28.58 -14.26
C LEU A 7 4.08 -27.98 -12.90
N ILE A 8 3.39 -26.92 -12.48
CA ILE A 8 3.51 -26.39 -11.13
C ILE A 8 2.82 -27.39 -10.20
N SER A 9 3.58 -28.12 -9.41
CA SER A 9 3.08 -29.19 -8.54
C SER A 9 2.47 -28.69 -7.24
N THR A 10 2.62 -27.43 -6.91
CA THR A 10 2.13 -26.86 -5.64
C THR A 10 1.46 -25.53 -5.90
N VAL A 11 0.17 -25.45 -5.66
CA VAL A 11 -0.60 -24.22 -5.63
C VAL A 11 -0.93 -23.94 -4.18
N HIS A 12 -0.44 -22.80 -3.65
CA HIS A 12 -0.87 -22.31 -2.35
C HIS A 12 -2.10 -21.45 -2.53
N ASP A 13 -3.24 -21.94 -2.12
CA ASP A 13 -4.46 -21.14 -2.06
C ASP A 13 -4.67 -20.66 -0.62
N TYR A 14 -4.32 -19.44 -0.38
CA TYR A 14 -4.47 -18.81 0.94
C TYR A 14 -5.91 -18.39 1.24
N SER A 15 -6.83 -18.47 0.27
CA SER A 15 -8.24 -18.12 0.46
C SER A 15 -9.07 -19.25 1.04
N LEU A 16 -8.62 -20.50 0.95
CA LEU A 16 -9.35 -21.69 1.36
C LEU A 16 -9.03 -22.19 2.79
N GLY A 17 -8.09 -21.56 3.48
CA GLY A 17 -7.74 -21.95 4.84
C GLY A 17 -8.70 -21.37 5.89
N ASN A 18 -9.07 -22.16 6.89
CA ASN A 18 -9.57 -21.64 8.16
C ASN A 18 -8.40 -20.90 8.84
N HIS A 19 -8.09 -19.71 8.35
CA HIS A 19 -7.08 -18.88 8.96
C HIS A 19 -7.58 -18.44 10.33
N ASN A 20 -6.87 -18.86 11.37
CA ASN A 20 -7.14 -18.39 12.70
C ASN A 20 -6.69 -16.92 12.76
N ALA A 21 -7.61 -15.99 12.51
CA ALA A 21 -7.37 -14.56 12.51
C ALA A 21 -6.75 -14.07 13.83
N ILE A 22 -7.05 -14.73 14.94
CA ILE A 22 -6.49 -14.43 16.26
C ILE A 22 -4.99 -14.77 16.29
N ALA A 23 -4.62 -15.98 15.85
CA ALA A 23 -3.22 -16.41 15.82
C ALA A 23 -2.41 -15.53 14.84
N PHE A 24 -2.97 -15.24 13.67
CA PHE A 24 -2.33 -14.36 12.69
C PHE A 24 -2.10 -12.95 13.26
N ASN A 25 -3.10 -12.38 13.94
CA ASN A 25 -2.98 -11.06 14.56
C ASN A 25 -1.94 -11.06 15.70
N GLN A 26 -1.82 -12.15 16.46
CA GLN A 26 -0.77 -12.31 17.47
C GLN A 26 0.62 -12.38 16.86
N GLU A 27 0.79 -13.07 15.74
CA GLU A 27 2.06 -13.15 15.01
C GLU A 27 2.46 -11.79 14.44
N LEU A 28 1.52 -11.03 13.88
CA LEU A 28 1.76 -9.66 13.43
C LEU A 28 2.27 -8.76 14.57
N GLY A 29 1.73 -8.92 15.78
CA GLY A 29 2.16 -8.16 16.96
C GLY A 29 3.56 -8.53 17.49
N GLN A 30 4.14 -9.65 17.06
CA GLN A 30 5.49 -10.07 17.46
C GLN A 30 6.60 -9.46 16.59
N ARG A 31 6.27 -8.96 15.41
CA ARG A 31 7.21 -8.37 14.47
C ARG A 31 6.63 -7.08 13.91
N PRO A 32 7.38 -5.98 13.92
CA PRO A 32 6.94 -4.76 13.24
C PRO A 32 6.56 -5.08 11.80
N THR A 33 5.28 -4.91 11.47
CA THR A 33 4.75 -5.25 10.15
C THR A 33 3.95 -4.08 9.61
N THR A 34 4.42 -3.49 8.52
CA THR A 34 3.72 -2.46 7.78
C THR A 34 3.10 -3.04 6.53
N LEU A 35 1.83 -2.76 6.30
CA LEU A 35 1.15 -3.11 5.06
C LEU A 35 1.23 -1.92 4.10
N LEU A 36 1.62 -2.18 2.84
CA LEU A 36 1.66 -1.19 1.78
C LEU A 36 0.63 -1.50 0.70
N ILE A 37 -0.24 -0.53 0.41
CA ILE A 37 -1.26 -0.63 -0.65
C ILE A 37 -1.03 0.50 -1.66
N PRO A 38 -0.55 0.21 -2.88
CA PRO A 38 -0.59 1.17 -3.97
C PRO A 38 -2.04 1.32 -4.46
N CYS A 39 -2.52 2.56 -4.58
CA CYS A 39 -3.92 2.85 -4.82
C CYS A 39 -4.12 4.02 -5.79
N LEU A 40 -5.16 3.96 -6.60
CA LEU A 40 -5.67 5.06 -7.41
C LEU A 40 -6.97 5.58 -6.79
N MET A 41 -7.29 6.85 -6.97
CA MET A 41 -8.53 7.43 -6.43
C MET A 41 -9.80 6.72 -6.91
N GLU A 42 -9.83 6.24 -8.14
CA GLU A 42 -10.99 5.50 -8.66
C GLU A 42 -11.32 4.22 -7.87
N GLU A 43 -10.33 3.65 -7.15
CA GLU A 43 -10.53 2.43 -6.36
C GLU A 43 -11.37 2.67 -5.11
N PHE A 44 -11.45 3.91 -4.62
CA PHE A 44 -12.26 4.27 -3.47
C PHE A 44 -13.77 4.15 -3.73
N SER A 45 -14.18 4.19 -4.99
CA SER A 45 -15.58 3.94 -5.41
C SER A 45 -15.89 2.46 -5.62
N ARG A 46 -14.88 1.57 -5.56
CA ARG A 46 -15.03 0.14 -5.82
C ARG A 46 -15.22 -0.65 -4.53
N PRO A 47 -16.07 -1.68 -4.54
CA PRO A 47 -16.34 -2.49 -3.34
C PRO A 47 -15.11 -3.24 -2.83
N ALA A 48 -14.12 -3.49 -3.68
CA ALA A 48 -12.90 -4.21 -3.31
C ALA A 48 -12.10 -3.49 -2.22
N LEU A 49 -11.92 -2.17 -2.32
CA LEU A 49 -11.18 -1.41 -1.32
C LEU A 49 -11.91 -1.34 0.02
N THR A 50 -13.24 -1.24 -0.02
CA THR A 50 -14.08 -1.33 1.20
C THR A 50 -13.92 -2.68 1.88
N LEU A 51 -13.94 -3.77 1.11
CA LEU A 51 -13.72 -5.11 1.65
C LEU A 51 -12.31 -5.26 2.26
N ILE A 52 -11.28 -4.70 1.63
CA ILE A 52 -9.92 -4.69 2.18
C ILE A 52 -9.91 -3.94 3.52
N ARG A 53 -10.46 -2.72 3.58
CA ARG A 53 -10.55 -1.94 4.81
C ARG A 53 -11.24 -2.72 5.93
N ASP A 54 -12.39 -3.30 5.64
CA ASP A 54 -13.19 -4.02 6.63
C ASP A 54 -12.50 -5.31 7.10
N THR A 55 -11.69 -5.94 6.22
CA THR A 55 -10.84 -7.09 6.57
C THR A 55 -9.67 -6.68 7.47
N LEU A 56 -9.12 -5.49 7.27
CA LEU A 56 -8.01 -4.98 8.06
C LEU A 56 -8.45 -4.44 9.42
N ALA A 57 -9.67 -3.95 9.55
CA ALA A 57 -10.19 -3.32 10.77
C ALA A 57 -10.01 -4.14 12.07
N PRO A 58 -10.13 -5.48 12.08
CA PRO A 58 -9.87 -6.29 13.28
C PRO A 58 -8.38 -6.58 13.55
N LEU A 59 -7.45 -6.19 12.67
CA LEU A 59 -6.03 -6.53 12.79
C LEU A 59 -5.29 -5.51 13.67
N THR A 60 -5.31 -5.69 14.97
CA THR A 60 -4.64 -4.80 15.93
C THR A 60 -3.12 -5.02 16.05
N GLY A 61 -2.60 -6.10 15.45
CA GLY A 61 -1.17 -6.44 15.46
C GLY A 61 -0.34 -5.77 14.35
N LEU A 62 -0.98 -5.06 13.40
CA LEU A 62 -0.28 -4.30 12.39
C LEU A 62 0.38 -3.06 13.01
N SER A 63 1.64 -2.79 12.62
CA SER A 63 2.35 -1.59 13.08
C SER A 63 1.85 -0.35 12.38
N SER A 64 1.63 -0.42 11.06
CA SER A 64 1.09 0.68 10.26
C SER A 64 0.54 0.21 8.91
N LEU A 65 -0.22 1.10 8.28
CA LEU A 65 -0.70 0.95 6.90
C LEU A 65 -0.22 2.15 6.08
N VAL A 66 0.45 1.89 4.98
CA VAL A 66 0.85 2.92 4.00
C VAL A 66 -0.01 2.79 2.76
N ILE A 67 -0.74 3.85 2.43
CA ILE A 67 -1.49 3.99 1.18
C ILE A 67 -0.65 4.85 0.23
N ALA A 68 -0.04 4.23 -0.77
CA ALA A 68 0.71 4.94 -1.80
C ALA A 68 -0.28 5.38 -2.89
N LEU A 69 -0.82 6.59 -2.74
CA LEU A 69 -1.95 7.12 -3.51
C LEU A 69 -1.48 7.99 -4.67
N ALA A 70 -1.97 7.71 -5.87
CA ALA A 70 -1.98 8.67 -6.96
C ALA A 70 -3.29 9.46 -6.92
N ALA A 71 -3.18 10.77 -6.65
CA ALA A 71 -4.30 11.68 -6.49
C ALA A 71 -4.15 12.90 -7.41
N GLU A 72 -5.27 13.51 -7.81
CA GLU A 72 -5.27 14.72 -8.65
C GLU A 72 -5.05 16.00 -7.84
N ASN A 73 -5.53 16.00 -6.60
CA ASN A 73 -5.52 17.18 -5.73
C ASN A 73 -5.49 16.79 -4.25
N ALA A 74 -5.37 17.80 -3.38
CA ALA A 74 -5.31 17.61 -1.93
C ALA A 74 -6.66 17.14 -1.33
N GLU A 75 -7.78 17.40 -2.00
CA GLU A 75 -9.10 16.96 -1.55
C GLU A 75 -9.24 15.43 -1.68
N ASP A 76 -8.65 14.86 -2.72
CA ASP A 76 -8.57 13.41 -2.90
C ASP A 76 -7.75 12.76 -1.78
N VAL A 77 -6.63 13.38 -1.39
CA VAL A 77 -5.81 12.89 -0.28
C VAL A 77 -6.61 12.92 1.03
N ALA A 78 -7.28 14.02 1.31
CA ALA A 78 -8.13 14.15 2.50
C ALA A 78 -9.29 13.14 2.51
N ALA A 79 -9.87 12.85 1.33
CA ALA A 79 -10.90 11.81 1.20
C ALA A 79 -10.36 10.41 1.49
N ALA A 80 -9.13 10.12 1.06
CA ALA A 80 -8.47 8.85 1.35
C ALA A 80 -8.15 8.71 2.85
N GLU A 81 -7.66 9.76 3.49
CA GLU A 81 -7.44 9.79 4.94
C GLU A 81 -8.75 9.55 5.72
N ALA A 82 -9.83 10.22 5.30
CA ALA A 82 -11.16 10.03 5.89
C ALA A 82 -11.70 8.60 5.71
N PHE A 83 -11.44 7.98 4.54
CA PHE A 83 -11.86 6.60 4.26
C PHE A 83 -11.25 5.58 5.22
N PHE A 84 -9.99 5.77 5.60
CA PHE A 84 -9.28 4.90 6.53
C PHE A 84 -9.29 5.41 7.98
N ALA A 85 -10.02 6.49 8.27
CA ALA A 85 -10.14 6.99 9.63
C ALA A 85 -10.73 5.93 10.58
N GLY A 86 -10.19 5.87 11.80
CA GLY A 86 -10.65 4.93 12.84
C GLY A 86 -10.07 3.52 12.74
N MET A 87 -9.08 3.28 11.88
CA MET A 87 -8.33 2.03 11.89
C MET A 87 -7.56 1.88 13.21
N PRO A 88 -7.37 0.64 13.74
CA PRO A 88 -6.72 0.40 15.04
C PRO A 88 -5.20 0.58 15.03
N PHE A 89 -4.61 1.00 13.95
CA PHE A 89 -3.19 1.26 13.71
C PHE A 89 -3.01 2.56 12.93
N PRO A 90 -1.81 3.18 12.95
CA PRO A 90 -1.51 4.35 12.14
C PRO A 90 -1.70 4.10 10.65
N VAL A 91 -2.30 5.07 9.96
CA VAL A 91 -2.46 5.06 8.51
C VAL A 91 -1.74 6.27 7.92
N HIS A 92 -0.83 6.02 6.97
CA HIS A 92 -0.09 7.04 6.25
C HIS A 92 -0.56 7.07 4.80
N VAL A 93 -1.20 8.15 4.39
CA VAL A 93 -1.56 8.39 2.99
C VAL A 93 -0.41 9.17 2.35
N HIS A 94 0.37 8.50 1.51
CA HIS A 94 1.48 9.09 0.77
C HIS A 94 1.01 9.46 -0.64
N TRP A 95 1.03 10.77 -0.95
CA TRP A 95 0.65 11.30 -2.26
C TRP A 95 1.81 11.18 -3.26
N THR A 96 1.83 10.10 -4.04
CA THR A 96 2.96 9.69 -4.88
C THR A 96 3.30 10.63 -6.05
N ASN A 97 2.34 11.44 -6.49
CA ASN A 97 2.49 12.45 -7.55
C ASN A 97 2.25 13.88 -7.04
N GLY A 98 2.30 14.07 -5.72
CA GLY A 98 2.05 15.35 -5.07
C GLY A 98 3.19 16.36 -5.24
N PRO A 99 2.93 17.63 -4.86
CA PRO A 99 3.94 18.71 -5.01
C PRO A 99 5.25 18.44 -4.25
N ALA A 100 5.16 17.91 -3.03
CA ALA A 100 6.34 17.60 -2.22
C ALA A 100 7.24 16.54 -2.85
N VAL A 101 6.65 15.53 -3.49
CA VAL A 101 7.41 14.50 -4.21
C VAL A 101 8.08 15.11 -5.44
N ARG A 102 7.39 15.97 -6.18
CA ARG A 102 7.98 16.66 -7.35
C ARG A 102 9.15 17.54 -6.94
N GLU A 103 9.00 18.35 -5.90
CA GLU A 103 10.05 19.21 -5.37
C GLU A 103 11.27 18.39 -4.93
N LEU A 104 11.05 17.27 -4.24
CA LEU A 104 12.12 16.36 -3.85
C LEU A 104 12.88 15.82 -5.06
N LEU A 105 12.16 15.34 -6.08
CA LEU A 105 12.76 14.78 -7.29
C LEU A 105 13.53 15.84 -8.09
N GLU A 106 13.02 17.06 -8.18
CA GLU A 106 13.72 18.19 -8.77
C GLU A 106 15.01 18.53 -8.02
N SER A 107 15.00 18.44 -6.68
CA SER A 107 16.14 18.73 -5.82
C SER A 107 17.27 17.70 -5.96
N VAL A 108 16.93 16.45 -6.22
CA VAL A 108 17.92 15.36 -6.40
C VAL A 108 18.65 15.44 -7.73
N GLY A 109 18.21 16.28 -8.65
CA GLY A 109 18.70 16.64 -9.98
C GLY A 109 19.82 15.75 -10.55
N ASN A 110 19.54 14.93 -11.54
CA ASN A 110 20.36 14.03 -12.34
C ASN A 110 19.92 12.56 -12.33
N LEU A 111 18.76 12.28 -11.77
CA LEU A 111 18.16 10.98 -12.07
C LEU A 111 17.46 11.15 -13.41
N ASP A 112 17.91 10.43 -14.45
CA ASP A 112 17.17 10.21 -15.72
C ASP A 112 15.83 9.49 -15.45
N LEU A 113 15.13 9.91 -14.40
CA LEU A 113 13.82 9.42 -14.04
C LEU A 113 12.81 10.34 -14.72
N ASP A 114 12.09 9.81 -15.69
CA ASP A 114 10.91 10.48 -16.23
C ASP A 114 9.83 10.55 -15.14
N VAL A 115 9.91 11.63 -14.36
CA VAL A 115 8.93 11.93 -13.29
C VAL A 115 7.68 12.63 -13.83
N THR A 116 7.63 12.87 -15.15
CA THR A 116 6.50 13.52 -15.82
C THR A 116 5.47 12.52 -16.34
N GLY A 117 5.85 11.24 -16.43
CA GLY A 117 4.96 10.17 -16.85
C GLY A 117 3.87 9.87 -15.80
N PRO A 118 2.77 9.20 -16.22
CA PRO A 118 1.75 8.78 -15.28
C PRO A 118 2.38 7.85 -14.22
N PRO A 119 2.11 8.07 -12.92
CA PRO A 119 2.69 7.28 -11.86
C PRO A 119 2.28 5.81 -12.01
N GLY A 120 3.23 4.97 -12.35
CA GLY A 120 3.03 3.53 -12.45
C GLY A 120 2.99 2.87 -11.07
N LYS A 121 2.40 1.68 -11.00
CA LYS A 121 2.31 0.91 -9.76
C LYS A 121 3.68 0.66 -9.11
N GLY A 122 4.70 0.39 -9.92
CA GLY A 122 6.07 0.18 -9.43
C GLY A 122 6.63 1.43 -8.73
N TRP A 123 6.33 2.62 -9.27
CA TRP A 123 6.72 3.89 -8.68
C TRP A 123 6.05 4.13 -7.32
N ALA A 124 4.74 3.85 -7.23
CA ALA A 124 3.99 3.97 -5.99
C ALA A 124 4.51 2.99 -4.92
N VAL A 125 4.81 1.75 -5.30
CA VAL A 125 5.39 0.75 -4.40
C VAL A 125 6.77 1.19 -3.90
N TRP A 126 7.64 1.69 -4.79
CA TRP A 126 8.97 2.14 -4.41
C TRP A 126 8.93 3.29 -3.39
N GLN A 127 8.12 4.30 -3.62
CA GLN A 127 7.93 5.40 -2.67
C GLN A 127 7.31 4.94 -1.35
N GLY A 128 6.27 4.10 -1.44
CA GLY A 128 5.59 3.57 -0.26
C GLY A 128 6.51 2.71 0.62
N LEU A 129 7.45 1.97 0.03
CA LEU A 129 8.49 1.26 0.80
C LEU A 129 9.39 2.24 1.55
N GLY A 130 9.76 3.37 0.93
CA GLY A 130 10.53 4.42 1.62
C GLY A 130 9.80 4.98 2.83
N VAL A 131 8.49 5.21 2.73
CA VAL A 131 7.66 5.65 3.86
C VAL A 131 7.57 4.54 4.93
N ALA A 132 7.31 3.30 4.53
CA ALA A 132 7.19 2.17 5.45
C ALA A 132 8.47 1.91 6.27
N CYS A 133 9.64 2.18 5.69
CA CYS A 133 10.92 2.04 6.39
C CYS A 133 11.18 3.13 7.44
N GLN A 134 10.50 4.27 7.38
CA GLN A 134 10.65 5.34 8.37
C GLN A 134 9.97 4.99 9.70
N ASP A 135 8.94 4.15 9.67
CA ASP A 135 8.23 3.70 10.87
C ASP A 135 8.91 2.51 11.57
N ALA A 136 10.02 2.01 11.01
CA ALA A 136 10.69 0.79 11.51
C ALA A 136 11.80 1.09 12.55
N GLU A 137 12.01 2.34 12.94
CA GLU A 137 12.89 2.77 14.04
C GLU A 137 12.04 2.93 15.33
#